data_be1d48866056a8351a4a61c17475e951
#
_entry.id   be1d48866056a8351a4a61c17475e951
#
_cell.length_a   1.000
_cell.length_b   1.000
_cell.length_c   1.000
_cell.angle_alpha   90.00
_cell.angle_beta   90.00
_cell.angle_gamma   90.00
#
_symmetry.space_group_name_H-M   'P 1'
#
loop_
_entity.id
_entity.type
_entity.pdbx_description
1 polymer ?
#
loop_
_entity_poly.entity_id
_entity_poly.type
_entity_poly.pdbx_seq_one_letter_code
_entity_poly.pdbx_strand_id
1 'polypeptide(L)'
;MDENYSPPTIDIPNTPKHLCITGSWVNSSRISIYTNKRFQNSTKKSSEKYEPTVHILKPEVILFSPQLRKLVNESNGVFLSIQKIKSSSGDVRPELLKHSKQYRSILRACIESLQDICGKCLTDKKESLENFLTIFYQIECVWHLIEILCVDIVPGDVVLPQLLEWIRFHFPSRELVAVKILAQKTIGADLEYPNYWEAVIGCALHGKLDLVRALLALHSKADHPAFVMAENILKTMPIYNVYGGYSIDGFTTCWKRWQLELCSNLNSKAFIVDTYLEMIMKLIAGEQDILWQFAQYTDAWYELLAAKLFYTSPCCKQPELSHHANNISKRWQANRPSDNAILAVMESNLHHVIKEIQYMGDNGWFATHLVDLLYVCGKLKILDRDQIKVSSQLHESLILEYGNTLMAHHSLWQCGASYLIHCPIQGLARLEILLQSLPMGSEARVNKILDIARDNKMDHIVTSICKIQGLKSMRQGRLGNALAWALKAQDSGFITYIADQFLKRYAEHGELDCRDLLENLGFCMMASDRLTFLGKYCEFHQMYGIGEFKEAASLLVSLLVSNLTPKYFWSILLSDAIPLLEAKDVILSSSDCFELLRCVEAHGDDLKFQNKIEIFRLAVARNLARALSLEGCQVEH
;
A
#
# COMPACT_ATOMS: atom_id res chain seq x y z
N MET A 1 -2.91 22.23 23.47
CA MET A 1 -1.53 21.91 23.04
C MET A 1 -0.78 21.47 24.27
N ASP A 2 -0.58 20.18 24.43
CA ASP A 2 0.31 19.70 25.47
C ASP A 2 1.73 20.10 25.08
N GLU A 3 2.29 21.05 25.82
CA GLU A 3 3.68 21.55 25.67
C GLU A 3 4.75 20.49 25.97
N ASN A 4 4.38 19.23 26.16
CA ASN A 4 5.27 18.13 26.55
C ASN A 4 5.44 17.02 25.49
N TYR A 5 5.07 17.25 24.24
CA TYR A 5 5.46 16.30 23.21
C TYR A 5 6.91 16.56 22.78
N SER A 6 7.86 16.07 23.57
CA SER A 6 9.23 15.92 23.11
C SER A 6 9.26 14.74 22.12
N PRO A 7 9.77 14.93 20.87
CA PRO A 7 9.93 13.81 19.97
C PRO A 7 10.81 12.75 20.64
N PRO A 8 10.58 11.45 20.37
CA PRO A 8 11.36 10.39 20.97
C PRO A 8 12.84 10.61 20.66
N THR A 9 13.61 10.98 21.71
CA THR A 9 15.05 11.14 21.61
C THR A 9 15.68 9.77 21.63
N ILE A 10 16.48 9.46 20.60
CA ILE A 10 17.29 8.25 20.58
C ILE A 10 18.56 8.56 21.36
N ASP A 11 18.70 8.01 22.55
CA ASP A 11 19.94 8.05 23.31
C ASP A 11 20.99 7.17 22.59
N ILE A 12 22.06 7.82 22.11
CA ILE A 12 23.19 7.12 21.51
C ILE A 12 24.17 6.79 22.63
N PRO A 13 24.24 5.52 23.06
CA PRO A 13 25.13 5.17 24.16
C PRO A 13 26.59 5.40 23.79
N ASN A 14 27.39 5.87 24.76
CA ASN A 14 28.85 6.04 24.69
C ASN A 14 29.39 7.10 23.72
N THR A 15 28.66 8.17 23.45
CA THR A 15 29.22 9.29 22.68
C THR A 15 29.88 10.31 23.60
N PRO A 16 31.20 10.59 23.43
CA PRO A 16 31.85 11.69 24.13
C PRO A 16 31.21 13.03 23.70
N LYS A 17 30.96 13.91 24.67
CA LYS A 17 30.29 15.21 24.49
C LYS A 17 30.92 16.19 23.49
N HIS A 18 32.04 15.82 22.83
CA HIS A 18 32.86 16.71 21.98
C HIS A 18 33.02 16.20 20.54
N LEU A 19 32.30 15.13 20.13
CA LEU A 19 32.40 14.62 18.77
C LEU A 19 31.22 15.11 17.92
N CYS A 20 31.52 15.72 16.78
CA CYS A 20 30.53 16.04 15.78
C CYS A 20 30.00 14.74 15.17
N ILE A 21 28.79 14.39 15.51
CA ILE A 21 28.10 13.22 15.00
C ILE A 21 27.30 13.66 13.78
N THR A 22 27.42 12.91 12.69
CA THR A 22 26.61 13.06 11.49
C THR A 22 25.82 11.79 11.25
N GLY A 23 24.60 11.93 10.77
CA GLY A 23 23.75 10.81 10.41
C GLY A 23 23.31 10.93 8.97
N SER A 24 23.15 9.80 8.30
CA SER A 24 22.54 9.70 6.97
C SER A 24 21.53 8.58 6.94
N TRP A 25 20.44 8.78 6.22
CA TRP A 25 19.45 7.75 6.00
C TRP A 25 20.02 6.65 5.11
N VAL A 26 19.92 5.40 5.55
CA VAL A 26 20.28 4.21 4.76
C VAL A 26 19.07 3.74 3.96
N ASN A 27 17.92 3.72 4.61
CA ASN A 27 16.60 3.48 4.01
C ASN A 27 15.51 4.05 4.92
N SER A 28 14.24 3.84 4.58
CA SER A 28 13.08 4.37 5.31
C SER A 28 13.02 4.02 6.81
N SER A 29 13.72 2.97 7.27
CA SER A 29 13.72 2.51 8.66
C SER A 29 15.10 2.42 9.29
N ARG A 30 16.17 2.82 8.59
CA ARG A 30 17.54 2.71 9.08
C ARG A 30 18.28 4.03 8.91
N ILE A 31 18.91 4.46 9.98
CA ILE A 31 19.82 5.61 9.99
C ILE A 31 21.24 5.14 10.33
N SER A 32 22.23 5.55 9.57
CA SER A 32 23.64 5.34 9.86
C SER A 32 24.18 6.56 10.60
N ILE A 33 24.82 6.32 11.74
CA ILE A 33 25.40 7.36 12.57
C ILE A 33 26.92 7.18 12.56
N TYR A 34 27.65 8.24 12.23
CA TYR A 34 29.12 8.23 12.15
C TYR A 34 29.70 9.55 12.57
N THR A 35 30.95 9.51 12.99
CA THR A 35 31.72 10.70 13.39
C THR A 35 32.38 11.36 12.18
N ASN A 36 32.24 12.69 12.03
CA ASN A 36 32.83 13.42 10.93
C ASN A 36 34.29 13.80 11.25
N LYS A 37 35.26 13.21 10.54
CA LYS A 37 36.70 13.44 10.74
C LYS A 37 37.17 14.85 10.36
N ARG A 38 36.36 15.67 9.67
CA ARG A 38 36.76 17.02 9.23
C ARG A 38 36.97 18.02 10.35
N PHE A 39 36.52 17.72 11.57
CA PHE A 39 36.64 18.59 12.74
C PHE A 39 37.72 18.14 13.74
N GLN A 40 38.54 17.14 13.42
CA GLN A 40 39.61 16.62 14.31
C GLN A 40 40.94 17.37 14.23
N ASN A 41 40.99 18.64 13.83
CA ASN A 41 42.21 19.42 13.80
C ASN A 41 42.57 20.11 15.13
N SER A 42 42.24 19.53 16.26
CA SER A 42 42.87 19.98 17.53
C SER A 42 42.89 18.88 18.59
N THR A 43 44.10 18.39 18.82
CA THR A 43 44.61 17.82 20.07
C THR A 43 44.02 16.55 20.66
N LYS A 44 44.89 15.55 20.67
CA LYS A 44 44.94 14.31 21.45
C LYS A 44 44.42 13.05 20.77
N LYS A 45 45.40 12.22 20.45
CA LYS A 45 45.30 10.82 20.06
C LYS A 45 44.54 10.02 21.13
N SER A 46 43.28 9.72 20.90
CA SER A 46 42.64 8.56 21.50
C SER A 46 42.36 7.57 20.39
N SER A 47 42.92 6.39 20.51
CA SER A 47 42.95 5.32 19.51
C SER A 47 41.69 4.47 19.48
N GLU A 48 40.56 5.01 19.83
CA GLU A 48 39.29 4.28 19.69
C GLU A 48 38.77 4.46 18.27
N LYS A 49 38.84 3.40 17.48
CA LYS A 49 38.19 3.29 16.18
C LYS A 49 36.69 3.23 16.42
N TYR A 50 35.99 4.36 16.23
CA TYR A 50 34.52 4.35 16.17
C TYR A 50 34.09 3.76 14.83
N GLU A 51 33.53 2.58 14.89
CA GLU A 51 32.84 1.98 13.73
C GLU A 51 31.48 2.66 13.53
N PRO A 52 31.08 2.92 12.28
CA PRO A 52 29.75 3.47 12.02
C PRO A 52 28.67 2.47 12.48
N THR A 53 27.78 2.93 13.35
CA THR A 53 26.65 2.12 13.85
C THR A 53 25.41 2.39 13.03
N VAL A 54 24.71 1.34 12.66
CA VAL A 54 23.42 1.43 11.96
C VAL A 54 22.30 1.18 12.96
N HIS A 55 21.50 2.21 13.22
CA HIS A 55 20.33 2.12 14.08
C HIS A 55 19.10 1.81 13.24
N ILE A 56 18.34 0.79 13.66
CA ILE A 56 17.04 0.48 13.08
C ILE A 56 16.01 1.28 13.85
N LEU A 57 15.43 2.27 13.20
CA LEU A 57 14.25 2.94 13.70
C LEU A 57 13.08 2.00 13.46
N LYS A 58 12.45 1.52 14.53
CA LYS A 58 11.14 0.87 14.42
C LYS A 58 10.13 2.01 14.32
N PRO A 59 9.56 2.27 13.15
CA PRO A 59 8.45 3.20 13.10
C PRO A 59 7.33 2.55 13.92
N GLU A 60 6.90 3.19 14.98
CA GLU A 60 5.62 2.91 15.63
C GLU A 60 4.51 3.38 14.70
N VAL A 61 4.43 2.75 13.55
CA VAL A 61 3.54 3.16 12.49
C VAL A 61 2.26 2.38 12.64
N ILE A 62 1.18 3.09 12.94
CA ILE A 62 -0.17 2.56 13.15
C ILE A 62 -0.54 1.53 12.09
N LEU A 63 -0.30 1.85 10.81
CA LEU A 63 -0.66 1.01 9.67
C LEU A 63 0.14 -0.30 9.56
N PHE A 64 1.23 -0.45 10.31
CA PHE A 64 2.06 -1.65 10.26
C PHE A 64 1.72 -2.66 11.36
N SER A 65 0.79 -2.32 12.25
CA SER A 65 0.30 -3.29 13.21
C SER A 65 -0.41 -4.43 12.47
N PRO A 66 -0.31 -5.68 12.95
CA PRO A 66 -0.98 -6.81 12.32
C PRO A 66 -2.49 -6.62 12.17
N GLN A 67 -3.09 -5.87 13.09
CA GLN A 67 -4.52 -5.57 13.13
C GLN A 67 -4.97 -4.68 11.98
N LEU A 68 -4.10 -3.76 11.53
CA LEU A 68 -4.43 -2.76 10.51
C LEU A 68 -4.03 -3.15 9.08
N ARG A 69 -3.38 -4.30 8.89
CA ARG A 69 -3.03 -4.79 7.55
C ARG A 69 -4.24 -4.96 6.64
N LYS A 70 -5.38 -5.33 7.21
CA LYS A 70 -6.62 -5.49 6.48
C LYS A 70 -7.07 -4.15 5.90
N LEU A 71 -7.01 -3.07 6.69
CA LEU A 71 -7.31 -1.71 6.24
C LEU A 71 -6.49 -1.34 4.99
N VAL A 72 -5.16 -1.57 5.03
CA VAL A 72 -4.27 -1.23 3.90
C VAL A 72 -4.60 -2.06 2.66
N ASN A 73 -4.79 -3.37 2.80
CA ASN A 73 -5.05 -4.26 1.67
C ASN A 73 -6.41 -3.98 1.00
N GLU A 74 -7.46 -3.77 1.79
CA GLU A 74 -8.80 -3.46 1.27
C GLU A 74 -8.83 -2.07 0.62
N SER A 75 -8.17 -1.08 1.24
CA SER A 75 -8.04 0.26 0.68
C SER A 75 -7.27 0.28 -0.64
N ASN A 76 -6.25 -0.55 -0.77
CA ASN A 76 -5.53 -0.72 -2.04
C ASN A 76 -6.44 -1.23 -3.16
N GLY A 77 -7.36 -2.16 -2.86
CA GLY A 77 -8.36 -2.64 -3.81
C GLY A 77 -9.29 -1.53 -4.31
N VAL A 78 -9.74 -0.65 -3.42
CA VAL A 78 -10.57 0.52 -3.78
C VAL A 78 -9.76 1.53 -4.60
N PHE A 79 -8.52 1.82 -4.20
CA PHE A 79 -7.61 2.69 -4.95
C PHE A 79 -7.45 2.22 -6.40
N LEU A 80 -7.13 0.94 -6.62
CA LEU A 80 -6.99 0.36 -7.96
C LEU A 80 -8.29 0.45 -8.78
N SER A 81 -9.45 0.35 -8.13
CA SER A 81 -10.74 0.52 -8.79
C SER A 81 -10.96 1.97 -9.25
N ILE A 82 -10.59 2.95 -8.43
CA ILE A 82 -10.65 4.38 -8.78
C ILE A 82 -9.72 4.70 -9.95
N GLN A 83 -8.49 4.12 -9.99
CA GLN A 83 -7.57 4.35 -11.12
C GLN A 83 -8.13 3.82 -12.46
N LYS A 84 -8.94 2.75 -12.44
CA LYS A 84 -9.64 2.25 -13.64
C LYS A 84 -10.72 3.22 -14.13
N ILE A 85 -11.45 3.85 -13.20
CA ILE A 85 -12.50 4.83 -13.53
C ILE A 85 -11.90 6.09 -14.19
N LYS A 86 -10.72 6.52 -13.74
CA LYS A 86 -10.01 7.70 -14.28
C LYS A 86 -9.81 7.64 -15.81
N SER A 87 -9.81 6.44 -16.39
CA SER A 87 -9.69 6.22 -17.83
C SER A 87 -11.05 6.17 -18.58
N SER A 88 -12.20 6.24 -17.88
CA SER A 88 -13.52 6.18 -18.49
C SER A 88 -14.09 7.56 -18.82
N SER A 89 -14.88 7.67 -19.90
CA SER A 89 -15.38 8.94 -20.47
C SER A 89 -16.83 9.30 -20.05
N GLY A 90 -17.34 8.77 -18.93
CA GLY A 90 -18.70 8.96 -18.44
C GLY A 90 -18.81 9.90 -17.22
N ASP A 91 -20.05 10.10 -16.71
CA ASP A 91 -20.25 10.75 -15.40
C ASP A 91 -19.75 9.81 -14.28
N VAL A 92 -18.61 10.17 -13.72
CA VAL A 92 -17.86 9.35 -12.74
C VAL A 92 -18.36 9.55 -11.31
N ARG A 93 -19.21 10.55 -11.04
CA ARG A 93 -19.60 10.92 -9.66
C ARG A 93 -20.32 9.82 -8.88
N PRO A 94 -21.32 9.09 -9.45
CA PRO A 94 -22.01 8.02 -8.70
C PRO A 94 -21.07 6.89 -8.30
N GLU A 95 -20.11 6.54 -9.18
CA GLU A 95 -19.10 5.52 -8.90
C GLU A 95 -18.11 5.98 -7.83
N LEU A 96 -17.68 7.23 -7.90
CA LEU A 96 -16.79 7.80 -6.88
C LEU A 96 -17.46 7.88 -5.51
N LEU A 97 -18.75 8.22 -5.45
CA LEU A 97 -19.53 8.18 -4.21
C LEU A 97 -19.58 6.75 -3.64
N LYS A 98 -19.78 5.74 -4.50
CA LYS A 98 -19.74 4.33 -4.09
C LYS A 98 -18.38 3.97 -3.50
N HIS A 99 -17.26 4.37 -4.12
CA HIS A 99 -15.92 4.11 -3.60
C HIS A 99 -15.61 4.89 -2.33
N SER A 100 -16.10 6.12 -2.18
CA SER A 100 -16.03 6.87 -0.93
C SER A 100 -16.72 6.10 0.21
N LYS A 101 -17.94 5.62 -0.02
CA LYS A 101 -18.67 4.78 0.94
C LYS A 101 -17.95 3.46 1.25
N GLN A 102 -17.24 2.87 0.28
CA GLN A 102 -16.42 1.68 0.51
C GLN A 102 -15.24 2.00 1.45
N TYR A 103 -14.50 3.10 1.24
CA TYR A 103 -13.44 3.51 2.18
C TYR A 103 -13.97 3.69 3.59
N ARG A 104 -15.13 4.35 3.75
CA ARG A 104 -15.76 4.51 5.07
C ARG A 104 -16.18 3.17 5.68
N SER A 105 -16.69 2.23 4.88
CA SER A 105 -17.05 0.88 5.34
C SER A 105 -15.83 0.12 5.84
N ILE A 106 -14.71 0.19 5.11
CA ILE A 106 -13.43 -0.43 5.49
C ILE A 106 -12.92 0.17 6.81
N LEU A 107 -13.01 1.50 6.94
CA LEU A 107 -12.60 2.21 8.15
C LEU A 107 -13.45 1.78 9.37
N ARG A 108 -14.77 1.68 9.22
CA ARG A 108 -15.67 1.20 10.28
C ARG A 108 -15.38 -0.23 10.70
N ALA A 109 -15.19 -1.13 9.74
CA ALA A 109 -14.80 -2.51 10.03
C ALA A 109 -13.46 -2.59 10.80
N CYS A 110 -12.54 -1.67 10.51
CA CYS A 110 -11.30 -1.53 11.25
C CYS A 110 -11.55 -1.04 12.69
N ILE A 111 -12.40 -0.01 12.87
CA ILE A 111 -12.78 0.53 14.18
C ILE A 111 -13.43 -0.57 15.03
N GLU A 112 -14.41 -1.30 14.50
CA GLU A 112 -15.06 -2.41 15.19
C GLU A 112 -14.06 -3.49 15.62
N SER A 113 -13.17 -3.89 14.72
CA SER A 113 -12.11 -4.86 15.03
C SER A 113 -11.18 -4.39 16.14
N LEU A 114 -10.82 -3.10 16.16
CA LEU A 114 -9.98 -2.50 17.21
C LEU A 114 -10.72 -2.41 18.53
N GLN A 115 -12.02 -2.11 18.55
CA GLN A 115 -12.85 -2.12 19.75
C GLN A 115 -12.91 -3.49 20.39
N ASP A 116 -13.12 -4.54 19.59
CA ASP A 116 -13.15 -5.93 20.06
C ASP A 116 -11.81 -6.35 20.69
N ILE A 117 -10.70 -5.91 20.11
CA ILE A 117 -9.36 -6.18 20.63
C ILE A 117 -9.11 -5.38 21.91
N CYS A 118 -9.49 -4.11 21.94
CA CYS A 118 -9.35 -3.24 23.11
C CYS A 118 -10.13 -3.79 24.32
N GLY A 119 -11.32 -4.35 24.08
CA GLY A 119 -12.13 -5.00 25.12
C GLY A 119 -11.50 -6.26 25.72
N LYS A 120 -10.56 -6.91 25.00
CA LYS A 120 -9.89 -8.14 25.41
C LYS A 120 -8.46 -7.95 25.92
N CYS A 121 -7.87 -6.75 25.75
CA CYS A 121 -6.47 -6.49 26.08
C CYS A 121 -6.27 -6.05 27.51
N LEU A 122 -5.14 -6.49 28.10
CA LEU A 122 -4.62 -6.06 29.40
C LEU A 122 -3.90 -4.70 29.27
N THR A 123 -3.80 -3.96 30.34
CA THR A 123 -3.55 -2.53 30.52
C THR A 123 -2.51 -1.82 29.63
N ASP A 124 -1.36 -2.40 29.35
CA ASP A 124 -0.24 -1.67 28.68
C ASP A 124 -0.45 -1.37 27.19
N LYS A 125 -1.27 -2.17 26.49
CA LYS A 125 -1.59 -1.96 25.08
C LYS A 125 -2.90 -1.23 24.85
N LYS A 126 -3.70 -1.08 25.90
CA LYS A 126 -5.04 -0.52 25.82
C LYS A 126 -5.01 0.96 25.45
N GLU A 127 -4.14 1.73 26.07
CA GLU A 127 -3.98 3.17 25.80
C GLU A 127 -3.58 3.45 24.35
N SER A 128 -2.65 2.67 23.81
CA SER A 128 -2.25 2.79 22.40
C SER A 128 -3.42 2.46 21.45
N LEU A 129 -4.23 1.45 21.76
CA LEU A 129 -5.41 1.09 20.96
C LEU A 129 -6.52 2.14 21.04
N GLU A 130 -6.74 2.72 22.22
CA GLU A 130 -7.72 3.81 22.42
C GLU A 130 -7.31 5.06 21.63
N ASN A 131 -6.03 5.38 21.58
CA ASN A 131 -5.52 6.47 20.75
C ASN A 131 -5.78 6.20 19.25
N PHE A 132 -5.57 4.97 18.78
CA PHE A 132 -5.89 4.61 17.39
C PHE A 132 -7.38 4.69 17.10
N LEU A 133 -8.21 4.21 18.00
CA LEU A 133 -9.66 4.34 17.90
C LEU A 133 -10.07 5.80 17.75
N THR A 134 -9.53 6.68 18.61
CA THR A 134 -9.81 8.11 18.55
C THR A 134 -9.43 8.72 17.20
N ILE A 135 -8.24 8.40 16.67
CA ILE A 135 -7.79 8.88 15.36
C ILE A 135 -8.73 8.39 14.24
N PHE A 136 -9.08 7.10 14.22
CA PHE A 136 -9.95 6.56 13.16
C PHE A 136 -11.39 7.09 13.22
N TYR A 137 -11.94 7.32 14.41
CA TYR A 137 -13.22 8.00 14.55
C TYR A 137 -13.17 9.43 14.00
N GLN A 138 -12.09 10.17 14.29
CA GLN A 138 -11.90 11.52 13.73
C GLN A 138 -11.78 11.49 12.20
N ILE A 139 -11.01 10.54 11.66
CA ILE A 139 -10.88 10.35 10.22
C ILE A 139 -12.23 10.06 9.56
N GLU A 140 -13.03 9.16 10.15
CA GLU A 140 -14.35 8.83 9.60
C GLU A 140 -15.29 10.04 9.63
N CYS A 141 -15.26 10.79 10.73
CA CYS A 141 -16.07 11.99 10.90
C CYS A 141 -15.73 13.05 9.82
N VAL A 142 -14.46 13.34 9.62
CA VAL A 142 -13.99 14.32 8.62
C VAL A 142 -14.25 13.81 7.20
N TRP A 143 -13.98 12.53 6.91
CA TRP A 143 -14.24 11.93 5.60
C TRP A 143 -15.71 12.03 5.22
N HIS A 144 -16.62 11.66 6.14
CA HIS A 144 -18.06 11.73 5.89
C HIS A 144 -18.53 13.15 5.57
N LEU A 145 -17.99 14.15 6.29
CA LEU A 145 -18.30 15.55 5.99
C LEU A 145 -17.80 15.99 4.60
N ILE A 146 -16.60 15.58 4.21
CA ILE A 146 -16.06 15.85 2.87
C ILE A 146 -16.87 15.13 1.80
N GLU A 147 -17.30 13.89 2.05
CA GLU A 147 -18.19 13.16 1.15
C GLU A 147 -19.47 13.94 0.86
N ILE A 148 -20.11 14.47 1.91
CA ILE A 148 -21.35 15.26 1.80
C ILE A 148 -21.12 16.58 1.05
N LEU A 149 -20.06 17.33 1.40
CA LEU A 149 -19.88 18.69 0.87
C LEU A 149 -19.14 18.73 -0.48
N CYS A 150 -18.34 17.69 -0.81
CA CYS A 150 -17.50 17.72 -2.01
C CYS A 150 -17.88 16.67 -3.06
N VAL A 151 -18.39 15.51 -2.65
CA VAL A 151 -18.65 14.37 -3.56
C VAL A 151 -20.15 14.23 -3.84
N ASP A 152 -20.99 14.14 -2.81
CA ASP A 152 -22.43 13.94 -2.88
C ASP A 152 -23.19 15.29 -2.88
N ILE A 153 -23.06 16.03 -3.98
CA ILE A 153 -23.71 17.34 -4.10
C ILE A 153 -25.19 17.15 -4.46
N VAL A 154 -26.05 17.55 -3.55
CA VAL A 154 -27.50 17.49 -3.71
C VAL A 154 -28.00 18.60 -4.63
N PRO A 155 -29.02 18.35 -5.48
CA PRO A 155 -29.67 19.39 -6.27
C PRO A 155 -30.13 20.57 -5.41
N GLY A 156 -29.81 21.81 -5.83
CA GLY A 156 -30.16 23.03 -5.09
C GLY A 156 -29.15 23.50 -4.03
N ASP A 157 -28.05 22.76 -3.84
CA ASP A 157 -26.93 23.07 -2.93
C ASP A 157 -27.33 23.27 -1.45
N VAL A 158 -28.48 22.76 -1.02
CA VAL A 158 -28.93 22.83 0.37
C VAL A 158 -28.27 21.72 1.19
N VAL A 159 -27.42 22.09 2.14
CA VAL A 159 -26.55 21.15 2.87
C VAL A 159 -27.14 20.68 4.20
N LEU A 160 -28.13 21.35 4.75
CA LEU A 160 -28.62 21.10 6.10
C LEU A 160 -29.15 19.65 6.33
N PRO A 161 -29.97 19.04 5.45
CA PRO A 161 -30.46 17.68 5.68
C PRO A 161 -29.34 16.66 5.87
N GLN A 162 -28.32 16.72 4.98
CA GLN A 162 -27.17 15.84 5.06
C GLN A 162 -26.27 16.16 6.28
N LEU A 163 -26.13 17.44 6.64
CA LEU A 163 -25.39 17.85 7.83
C LEU A 163 -26.04 17.33 9.11
N LEU A 164 -27.37 17.34 9.20
CA LEU A 164 -28.11 16.74 10.33
C LEU A 164 -27.94 15.24 10.40
N GLU A 165 -27.96 14.53 9.24
CA GLU A 165 -27.67 13.09 9.20
C GLU A 165 -26.25 12.78 9.67
N TRP A 166 -25.27 13.60 9.25
CA TRP A 166 -23.89 13.49 9.71
C TRP A 166 -23.75 13.64 11.22
N ILE A 167 -24.40 14.66 11.83
CA ILE A 167 -24.43 14.86 13.31
C ILE A 167 -25.05 13.66 14.01
N ARG A 168 -26.25 13.23 13.55
CA ARG A 168 -26.96 12.09 14.15
C ARG A 168 -26.18 10.79 14.09
N PHE A 169 -25.38 10.62 13.03
CA PHE A 169 -24.56 9.44 12.85
C PHE A 169 -23.33 9.42 13.78
N HIS A 170 -22.65 10.57 13.92
CA HIS A 170 -21.39 10.63 14.68
C HIS A 170 -21.59 10.95 16.17
N PHE A 171 -22.73 11.50 16.57
CA PHE A 171 -23.04 11.91 17.95
C PHE A 171 -24.35 11.27 18.46
N PRO A 172 -24.48 9.93 18.49
CA PRO A 172 -25.74 9.27 18.86
C PRO A 172 -26.00 9.22 20.38
N SER A 173 -25.11 9.72 21.23
CA SER A 173 -25.13 9.53 22.68
C SER A 173 -26.48 9.93 23.31
N ARG A 174 -26.99 11.09 22.96
CA ARG A 174 -28.25 11.64 23.50
C ARG A 174 -29.47 10.90 22.95
N GLU A 175 -29.44 10.51 21.67
CA GLU A 175 -30.49 9.70 21.05
C GLU A 175 -30.59 8.32 21.72
N LEU A 176 -29.46 7.68 22.03
CA LEU A 176 -29.44 6.39 22.73
C LEU A 176 -30.05 6.47 24.13
N VAL A 177 -29.84 7.58 24.86
CA VAL A 177 -30.49 7.82 26.16
C VAL A 177 -31.99 8.00 25.95
N ALA A 178 -32.43 8.79 24.99
CA ALA A 178 -33.84 8.99 24.66
C ALA A 178 -34.55 7.68 24.33
N VAL A 179 -33.94 6.84 23.50
CA VAL A 179 -34.48 5.52 23.13
C VAL A 179 -34.61 4.60 24.36
N LYS A 180 -33.66 4.63 25.29
CA LYS A 180 -33.76 3.85 26.54
C LYS A 180 -34.94 4.31 27.42
N ILE A 181 -35.17 5.62 27.54
CA ILE A 181 -36.31 6.17 28.27
C ILE A 181 -37.63 5.76 27.60
N LEU A 182 -37.71 5.91 26.28
CA LEU A 182 -38.92 5.54 25.49
C LEU A 182 -39.22 4.03 25.53
N ALA A 183 -38.20 3.18 25.65
CA ALA A 183 -38.39 1.72 25.72
C ALA A 183 -39.15 1.27 26.97
N GLN A 184 -39.05 2.02 28.06
CA GLN A 184 -39.69 1.67 29.34
C GLN A 184 -41.13 2.17 29.44
N LYS A 185 -41.54 3.13 28.56
CA LYS A 185 -42.93 3.66 28.47
C LYS A 185 -43.55 4.11 29.80
N THR A 186 -42.77 4.57 30.76
CA THR A 186 -43.24 5.06 32.05
C THR A 186 -43.78 6.48 31.95
N ILE A 187 -45.03 6.69 32.34
CA ILE A 187 -45.62 8.04 32.49
C ILE A 187 -44.98 8.69 33.71
N GLY A 188 -44.49 9.92 33.56
CA GLY A 188 -43.70 10.59 34.62
C GLY A 188 -42.19 10.32 34.51
N ALA A 189 -41.69 10.08 33.30
CA ALA A 189 -40.27 9.85 33.05
C ALA A 189 -39.36 10.99 33.50
N ASP A 190 -39.86 12.22 33.59
CA ASP A 190 -39.16 13.39 34.11
C ASP A 190 -38.81 13.26 35.60
N LEU A 191 -39.59 12.53 36.39
CA LEU A 191 -39.36 12.27 37.81
C LEU A 191 -38.45 11.04 38.03
N GLU A 192 -38.50 10.07 37.14
CA GLU A 192 -37.78 8.81 37.27
C GLU A 192 -36.35 8.90 36.75
N TYR A 193 -36.11 9.66 35.68
CA TYR A 193 -34.78 9.76 35.02
C TYR A 193 -34.15 11.13 35.23
N PRO A 194 -33.02 11.23 35.93
CA PRO A 194 -32.33 12.51 36.14
C PRO A 194 -31.86 13.15 34.81
N ASN A 195 -31.57 12.34 33.80
CA ASN A 195 -31.08 12.80 32.48
C ASN A 195 -32.22 12.99 31.47
N TYR A 196 -33.47 13.02 31.88
CA TYR A 196 -34.62 13.17 30.99
C TYR A 196 -34.52 14.45 30.14
N TRP A 197 -34.38 15.62 30.79
CA TRP A 197 -34.29 16.90 30.08
C TRP A 197 -33.02 17.02 29.22
N GLU A 198 -31.92 16.40 29.62
CA GLU A 198 -30.71 16.32 28.78
C GLU A 198 -30.98 15.54 27.47
N ALA A 199 -31.73 14.44 27.55
CA ALA A 199 -32.12 13.67 26.39
C ALA A 199 -33.07 14.46 25.48
N VAL A 200 -34.07 15.17 26.04
CA VAL A 200 -35.00 16.01 25.27
C VAL A 200 -34.27 17.13 24.54
N ILE A 201 -33.40 17.88 25.28
CA ILE A 201 -32.59 18.97 24.71
C ILE A 201 -31.64 18.44 23.62
N GLY A 202 -30.95 17.32 23.87
CA GLY A 202 -30.06 16.72 22.89
C GLY A 202 -30.80 16.30 21.61
N CYS A 203 -31.98 15.69 21.73
CA CYS A 203 -32.83 15.36 20.58
C CYS A 203 -33.31 16.62 19.83
N ALA A 204 -33.64 17.70 20.56
CA ALA A 204 -34.00 18.98 19.95
C ALA A 204 -32.82 19.59 19.19
N LEU A 205 -31.60 19.60 19.75
CA LEU A 205 -30.40 20.09 19.09
C LEU A 205 -30.05 19.31 17.81
N HIS A 206 -30.33 17.99 17.79
CA HIS A 206 -30.14 17.15 16.60
C HIS A 206 -31.33 17.18 15.61
N GLY A 207 -32.35 18.01 15.89
CA GLY A 207 -33.54 18.13 15.04
C GLY A 207 -34.39 16.86 14.97
N LYS A 208 -34.30 15.96 15.98
CA LYS A 208 -35.13 14.73 16.09
C LYS A 208 -36.47 15.04 16.77
N LEU A 209 -37.31 15.83 16.11
CA LEU A 209 -38.56 16.33 16.66
C LEU A 209 -39.56 15.24 17.03
N ASP A 210 -39.55 14.11 16.31
CA ASP A 210 -40.41 12.97 16.63
C ASP A 210 -40.03 12.35 17.99
N LEU A 211 -38.72 12.26 18.30
CA LEU A 211 -38.27 11.80 19.62
C LEU A 211 -38.60 12.82 20.72
N VAL A 212 -38.44 14.11 20.44
CA VAL A 212 -38.84 15.18 21.38
C VAL A 212 -40.32 15.07 21.71
N ARG A 213 -41.21 14.93 20.72
CA ARG A 213 -42.65 14.76 20.92
C ARG A 213 -42.95 13.49 21.71
N ALA A 214 -42.33 12.38 21.39
CA ALA A 214 -42.52 11.12 22.12
C ALA A 214 -42.09 11.21 23.57
N LEU A 215 -40.97 11.93 23.87
CA LEU A 215 -40.54 12.16 25.24
C LEU A 215 -41.48 13.10 25.99
N LEU A 216 -41.92 14.21 25.39
CA LEU A 216 -42.86 15.13 25.99
C LEU A 216 -44.21 14.45 26.35
N ALA A 217 -44.64 13.47 25.59
CA ALA A 217 -45.83 12.66 25.88
C ALA A 217 -45.68 11.76 27.14
N LEU A 218 -44.44 11.44 27.55
CA LEU A 218 -44.15 10.69 28.78
C LEU A 218 -43.91 11.57 30.00
N HIS A 219 -43.97 12.89 29.85
CA HIS A 219 -43.78 13.84 30.97
C HIS A 219 -44.96 13.77 31.93
N SER A 220 -44.72 13.99 33.23
CA SER A 220 -45.74 14.00 34.30
C SER A 220 -46.86 14.99 34.04
N LYS A 221 -46.61 16.09 33.30
CA LYS A 221 -47.56 17.14 32.94
C LYS A 221 -47.97 17.08 31.48
N ALA A 222 -47.90 15.91 30.80
CA ALA A 222 -48.18 15.78 29.37
C ALA A 222 -49.58 16.28 28.97
N ASP A 223 -50.57 16.09 29.82
CA ASP A 223 -51.98 16.54 29.60
C ASP A 223 -52.19 18.05 29.78
N HIS A 224 -51.17 18.78 30.28
CA HIS A 224 -51.31 20.22 30.48
C HIS A 224 -51.39 20.95 29.12
N PRO A 225 -52.24 22.01 29.01
CA PRO A 225 -52.43 22.73 27.74
C PRO A 225 -51.13 23.22 27.06
N ALA A 226 -50.13 23.60 27.87
CA ALA A 226 -48.80 24.02 27.36
C ALA A 226 -48.07 22.90 26.64
N PHE A 227 -48.07 21.66 27.16
CA PHE A 227 -47.44 20.50 26.54
C PHE A 227 -48.17 20.05 25.27
N VAL A 228 -49.52 20.05 25.30
CA VAL A 228 -50.35 19.75 24.13
C VAL A 228 -50.13 20.79 23.03
N MET A 229 -50.01 22.06 23.37
CA MET A 229 -49.72 23.13 22.42
C MET A 229 -48.29 22.96 21.84
N ALA A 230 -47.30 22.65 22.66
CA ALA A 230 -45.94 22.36 22.20
C ALA A 230 -45.89 21.17 21.24
N GLU A 231 -46.60 20.08 21.54
CA GLU A 231 -46.73 18.93 20.67
C GLU A 231 -47.31 19.31 19.30
N ASN A 232 -48.40 20.09 19.30
CA ASN A 232 -49.02 20.52 18.05
C ASN A 232 -48.10 21.39 17.19
N ILE A 233 -47.40 22.34 17.80
CA ILE A 233 -46.41 23.19 17.12
C ILE A 233 -45.29 22.36 16.53
N LEU A 234 -44.73 21.41 17.29
CA LEU A 234 -43.68 20.50 16.78
C LEU A 234 -44.16 19.60 15.65
N LYS A 235 -45.44 19.14 15.72
CA LYS A 235 -46.05 18.32 14.68
C LYS A 235 -46.26 19.07 13.37
N THR A 236 -46.58 20.37 13.43
CA THR A 236 -46.83 21.22 12.27
C THR A 236 -45.60 21.88 11.69
N MET A 237 -44.43 21.71 12.31
CA MET A 237 -43.17 22.30 11.85
C MET A 237 -42.82 21.83 10.44
N PRO A 238 -42.64 22.77 9.47
CA PRO A 238 -42.22 22.41 8.12
C PRO A 238 -40.76 21.92 8.13
N ILE A 239 -40.48 20.77 7.52
CA ILE A 239 -39.15 20.23 7.32
C ILE A 239 -38.83 20.27 5.82
N TYR A 240 -37.70 20.89 5.47
CA TYR A 240 -37.28 20.96 4.07
C TYR A 240 -36.82 19.59 3.58
N ASN A 241 -37.42 19.16 2.47
CA ASN A 241 -37.01 17.95 1.77
C ASN A 241 -36.73 18.29 0.31
N VAL A 242 -35.52 18.05 -0.15
CA VAL A 242 -35.07 18.33 -1.53
C VAL A 242 -35.93 17.61 -2.57
N TYR A 243 -36.39 16.42 -2.25
CA TYR A 243 -37.24 15.58 -3.13
C TYR A 243 -38.74 15.75 -2.90
N GLY A 244 -39.12 16.66 -1.99
CA GLY A 244 -40.53 16.86 -1.59
C GLY A 244 -41.40 17.72 -2.53
N GLY A 245 -40.82 18.17 -3.65
CA GLY A 245 -41.56 18.93 -4.67
C GLY A 245 -41.85 20.40 -4.33
N TYR A 246 -41.47 20.90 -3.16
CA TYR A 246 -41.59 22.31 -2.80
C TYR A 246 -40.40 23.13 -3.31
N SER A 247 -40.73 24.30 -3.91
CA SER A 247 -39.66 25.29 -4.18
C SER A 247 -39.12 25.87 -2.87
N ILE A 248 -37.86 26.32 -2.86
CA ILE A 248 -37.23 26.95 -1.69
C ILE A 248 -38.08 28.16 -1.21
N ASP A 249 -38.62 28.95 -2.13
CA ASP A 249 -39.44 30.13 -1.80
C ASP A 249 -40.78 29.73 -1.17
N GLY A 250 -41.43 28.69 -1.70
CA GLY A 250 -42.66 28.15 -1.14
C GLY A 250 -42.46 27.59 0.28
N PHE A 251 -41.38 26.85 0.47
CA PHE A 251 -41.02 26.35 1.80
C PHE A 251 -40.71 27.50 2.77
N THR A 252 -39.92 28.50 2.37
CA THR A 252 -39.56 29.64 3.20
C THR A 252 -40.78 30.43 3.66
N THR A 253 -41.79 30.56 2.81
CA THR A 253 -43.05 31.21 3.16
C THR A 253 -43.81 30.42 4.24
N CYS A 254 -43.96 29.10 4.08
CA CYS A 254 -44.57 28.24 5.08
C CYS A 254 -43.81 28.27 6.42
N TRP A 255 -42.45 28.24 6.35
CA TRP A 255 -41.58 28.31 7.50
C TRP A 255 -41.79 29.60 8.29
N LYS A 256 -41.75 30.76 7.63
CA LYS A 256 -41.94 32.08 8.29
C LYS A 256 -43.29 32.18 8.95
N ARG A 257 -44.36 31.67 8.30
CA ARG A 257 -45.70 31.66 8.89
C ARG A 257 -45.75 30.84 10.18
N TRP A 258 -45.21 29.65 10.17
CA TRP A 258 -45.11 28.77 11.35
C TRP A 258 -44.30 29.41 12.47
N GLN A 259 -43.13 30.04 12.13
CA GLN A 259 -42.30 30.72 13.08
C GLN A 259 -43.01 31.90 13.74
N LEU A 260 -43.80 32.69 13.03
CA LEU A 260 -44.63 33.75 13.58
C LEU A 260 -45.66 33.23 14.58
N GLU A 261 -46.29 32.11 14.30
CA GLU A 261 -47.25 31.45 15.22
C GLU A 261 -46.55 31.02 16.52
N LEU A 262 -45.37 30.40 16.43
CA LEU A 262 -44.56 30.03 17.61
C LEU A 262 -44.18 31.26 18.44
N CYS A 263 -43.68 32.32 17.80
CA CYS A 263 -43.28 33.55 18.48
C CYS A 263 -44.48 34.22 19.17
N SER A 264 -45.70 34.19 18.55
CA SER A 264 -46.93 34.69 19.18
C SER A 264 -47.25 33.92 20.47
N ASN A 265 -47.12 32.59 20.45
CA ASN A 265 -47.38 31.74 21.61
C ASN A 265 -46.33 31.94 22.72
N LEU A 266 -45.08 32.17 22.37
CA LEU A 266 -44.03 32.53 23.34
C LEU A 266 -44.32 33.89 24.00
N ASN A 267 -44.72 34.89 23.22
CA ASN A 267 -45.04 36.22 23.73
C ASN A 267 -46.26 36.20 24.67
N SER A 268 -47.24 35.32 24.42
CA SER A 268 -48.39 35.10 25.29
C SER A 268 -48.03 34.31 26.57
N LYS A 269 -46.79 33.95 26.75
CA LYS A 269 -46.26 33.20 27.91
C LYS A 269 -46.93 31.82 28.09
N ALA A 270 -47.33 31.18 27.04
CA ALA A 270 -48.06 29.91 27.07
C ALA A 270 -47.25 28.73 27.65
N PHE A 271 -45.92 28.80 27.67
CA PHE A 271 -45.01 27.71 28.08
C PHE A 271 -44.38 27.89 29.46
N ILE A 272 -44.76 28.88 30.27
CA ILE A 272 -44.14 29.19 31.61
C ILE A 272 -44.30 28.05 32.62
N VAL A 273 -45.20 27.11 32.39
CA VAL A 273 -45.50 25.99 33.29
C VAL A 273 -44.29 25.13 33.64
N ASP A 274 -43.34 25.04 32.71
CA ASP A 274 -42.08 24.33 32.87
C ASP A 274 -40.94 25.12 32.21
N THR A 275 -39.86 25.33 32.98
CA THR A 275 -38.73 26.16 32.55
C THR A 275 -37.98 25.54 31.37
N TYR A 276 -37.82 24.21 31.36
CA TYR A 276 -37.13 23.51 30.27
C TYR A 276 -37.97 23.50 29.01
N LEU A 277 -39.29 23.31 29.13
CA LEU A 277 -40.19 23.39 27.98
C LEU A 277 -40.13 24.79 27.33
N GLU A 278 -40.18 25.84 28.12
CA GLU A 278 -40.05 27.21 27.62
C GLU A 278 -38.73 27.45 26.92
N MET A 279 -37.60 26.97 27.51
CA MET A 279 -36.27 27.07 26.89
C MET A 279 -36.18 26.29 25.55
N ILE A 280 -36.77 25.09 25.48
CA ILE A 280 -36.80 24.32 24.25
C ILE A 280 -37.61 25.04 23.17
N MET A 281 -38.78 25.59 23.52
CA MET A 281 -39.58 26.32 22.54
C MET A 281 -38.91 27.62 22.07
N LYS A 282 -38.14 28.32 22.93
CA LYS A 282 -37.28 29.45 22.55
C LYS A 282 -36.12 29.01 21.65
N LEU A 283 -35.49 27.86 21.91
CA LEU A 283 -34.47 27.29 21.01
C LEU A 283 -35.05 27.06 19.60
N ILE A 284 -36.25 26.47 19.54
CA ILE A 284 -36.95 26.16 18.25
C ILE A 284 -37.37 27.46 17.56
N ALA A 285 -37.67 28.52 18.28
CA ALA A 285 -37.92 29.85 17.71
C ALA A 285 -36.64 30.52 17.16
N GLY A 286 -35.46 29.99 17.49
CA GLY A 286 -34.16 30.46 16.98
C GLY A 286 -33.47 31.49 17.86
N GLU A 287 -33.82 31.57 19.16
CA GLU A 287 -33.16 32.48 20.12
C GLU A 287 -31.70 32.06 20.35
N GLN A 288 -30.75 32.95 20.03
CA GLN A 288 -29.31 32.62 20.09
C GLN A 288 -28.80 32.47 21.52
N ASP A 289 -29.34 33.21 22.47
CA ASP A 289 -28.88 33.14 23.87
C ASP A 289 -29.18 31.79 24.50
N ILE A 290 -30.32 31.21 24.15
CA ILE A 290 -30.71 29.87 24.61
C ILE A 290 -29.83 28.80 23.96
N LEU A 291 -29.50 28.94 22.68
CA LEU A 291 -28.59 28.03 21.98
C LEU A 291 -27.24 27.90 22.72
N TRP A 292 -26.69 29.03 23.19
CA TRP A 292 -25.43 29.02 23.95
C TRP A 292 -25.59 28.49 25.39
N GLN A 293 -26.75 28.61 26.00
CA GLN A 293 -27.02 27.97 27.29
C GLN A 293 -27.02 26.45 27.14
N PHE A 294 -27.49 25.94 25.99
CA PHE A 294 -27.49 24.52 25.71
C PHE A 294 -26.16 23.97 25.20
N ALA A 295 -25.12 24.79 25.02
CA ALA A 295 -23.79 24.37 24.63
C ALA A 295 -23.19 23.32 25.59
N GLN A 296 -23.54 23.36 26.88
CA GLN A 296 -23.11 22.35 27.86
C GLN A 296 -23.65 20.94 27.59
N TYR A 297 -24.68 20.78 26.77
CA TYR A 297 -25.27 19.50 26.41
C TYR A 297 -24.74 18.97 25.07
N THR A 298 -23.81 19.66 24.42
CA THR A 298 -23.18 19.26 23.17
C THR A 298 -21.71 18.93 23.39
N ASP A 299 -21.22 17.98 22.58
CA ASP A 299 -19.82 17.54 22.62
C ASP A 299 -18.94 18.37 21.69
N ALA A 300 -19.54 19.06 20.70
CA ALA A 300 -18.82 19.78 19.67
C ALA A 300 -19.59 21.00 19.13
N TRP A 301 -18.85 22.03 18.66
CA TRP A 301 -19.43 23.26 18.14
C TRP A 301 -20.31 23.07 16.89
N TYR A 302 -20.04 22.04 16.11
CA TYR A 302 -20.82 21.76 14.88
C TYR A 302 -22.20 21.14 15.18
N GLU A 303 -22.44 20.57 16.37
CA GLU A 303 -23.79 20.22 16.81
C GLU A 303 -24.64 21.47 17.00
N LEU A 304 -24.05 22.52 17.65
CA LEU A 304 -24.71 23.81 17.78
C LEU A 304 -24.93 24.50 16.43
N LEU A 305 -23.97 24.35 15.50
CA LEU A 305 -24.12 24.86 14.13
C LEU A 305 -25.32 24.23 13.43
N ALA A 306 -25.43 22.92 13.48
CA ALA A 306 -26.55 22.20 12.86
C ALA A 306 -27.89 22.61 13.48
N ALA A 307 -27.96 22.72 14.81
CA ALA A 307 -29.16 23.19 15.52
C ALA A 307 -29.52 24.62 15.11
N LYS A 308 -28.55 25.54 15.10
CA LYS A 308 -28.77 26.91 14.66
C LYS A 308 -29.34 26.99 13.24
N LEU A 309 -28.71 26.29 12.31
CA LEU A 309 -29.16 26.28 10.91
C LEU A 309 -30.57 25.68 10.78
N PHE A 310 -30.86 24.62 11.54
CA PHE A 310 -32.16 23.97 11.50
C PHE A 310 -33.30 24.89 11.93
N TYR A 311 -33.07 25.70 12.94
CA TYR A 311 -34.09 26.60 13.51
C TYR A 311 -34.07 28.03 12.95
N THR A 312 -32.98 28.46 12.23
CA THR A 312 -32.92 29.83 11.71
C THR A 312 -32.82 29.89 10.17
N SER A 313 -32.13 28.92 9.56
CA SER A 313 -31.82 28.94 8.11
C SER A 313 -31.90 27.54 7.50
N PRO A 314 -33.09 26.90 7.47
CA PRO A 314 -33.25 25.50 7.05
C PRO A 314 -32.88 25.22 5.60
N CYS A 315 -32.81 26.25 4.74
CA CYS A 315 -32.39 26.17 3.34
C CYS A 315 -30.96 26.70 3.13
N CYS A 316 -30.09 26.64 4.16
CA CYS A 316 -28.71 27.09 4.07
C CYS A 316 -27.96 26.39 2.94
N LYS A 317 -27.30 27.16 2.08
CA LYS A 317 -26.46 26.67 0.98
C LYS A 317 -25.01 26.57 1.39
N GLN A 318 -24.23 25.75 0.65
CA GLN A 318 -22.82 25.52 0.96
C GLN A 318 -21.99 26.82 1.08
N PRO A 319 -22.12 27.85 0.23
CA PRO A 319 -21.36 29.11 0.40
C PRO A 319 -21.66 29.87 1.70
N GLU A 320 -22.90 29.75 2.21
CA GLU A 320 -23.34 30.42 3.46
C GLU A 320 -22.84 29.71 4.70
N LEU A 321 -22.58 28.39 4.58
CA LEU A 321 -22.14 27.53 5.68
C LEU A 321 -20.87 28.04 6.34
N SER A 322 -19.90 28.52 5.56
CA SER A 322 -18.62 29.06 6.07
C SER A 322 -18.80 30.21 7.05
N HIS A 323 -19.71 31.13 6.75
CA HIS A 323 -19.99 32.29 7.62
C HIS A 323 -20.60 31.83 8.95
N HIS A 324 -21.56 30.91 8.92
CA HIS A 324 -22.20 30.38 10.12
C HIS A 324 -21.23 29.56 10.98
N ALA A 325 -20.39 28.72 10.33
CA ALA A 325 -19.38 27.91 11.00
C ALA A 325 -18.34 28.76 11.72
N ASN A 326 -17.80 29.80 11.05
CA ASN A 326 -16.84 30.73 11.63
C ASN A 326 -17.38 31.47 12.85
N ASN A 327 -18.66 31.89 12.81
CA ASN A 327 -19.28 32.62 13.91
C ASN A 327 -19.43 31.78 15.16
N ILE A 328 -19.71 30.48 15.01
CA ILE A 328 -19.87 29.56 16.15
C ILE A 328 -18.51 29.07 16.63
N SER A 329 -17.61 28.67 15.74
CA SER A 329 -16.27 28.16 16.07
C SER A 329 -15.46 29.18 16.86
N LYS A 330 -15.50 30.49 16.52
CA LYS A 330 -14.80 31.56 17.25
C LYS A 330 -15.27 31.73 18.71
N ARG A 331 -16.52 31.42 18.99
CA ARG A 331 -17.08 31.53 20.34
C ARG A 331 -16.92 30.23 21.16
N TRP A 332 -16.63 29.12 20.51
CA TRP A 332 -16.38 27.83 21.12
C TRP A 332 -14.97 27.77 21.72
N GLN A 333 -14.83 27.42 22.99
CA GLN A 333 -13.54 27.46 23.68
C GLN A 333 -12.73 26.17 23.63
N ALA A 334 -13.38 25.02 23.39
CA ALA A 334 -12.72 23.72 23.38
C ALA A 334 -12.32 23.35 21.94
N ASN A 335 -11.02 23.25 21.67
CA ASN A 335 -10.51 22.81 20.37
C ASN A 335 -10.09 21.35 20.43
N ARG A 336 -10.68 20.53 19.56
CA ARG A 336 -10.25 19.16 19.29
C ARG A 336 -9.28 19.18 18.10
N PRO A 337 -8.40 18.18 17.96
CA PRO A 337 -7.48 18.11 16.81
C PRO A 337 -8.19 18.13 15.45
N SER A 338 -9.40 17.57 15.37
CA SER A 338 -10.21 17.52 14.15
C SER A 338 -10.99 18.81 13.85
N ASP A 339 -11.15 19.71 14.81
CA ASP A 339 -12.01 20.91 14.68
C ASP A 339 -11.52 21.86 13.58
N ASN A 340 -10.21 22.04 13.45
CA ASN A 340 -9.61 22.85 12.39
C ASN A 340 -9.86 22.24 11.01
N ALA A 341 -9.73 20.92 10.89
CA ALA A 341 -10.02 20.22 9.64
C ALA A 341 -11.49 20.33 9.25
N ILE A 342 -12.42 20.16 10.21
CA ILE A 342 -13.87 20.29 10.01
C ILE A 342 -14.23 21.71 9.59
N LEU A 343 -13.66 22.72 10.24
CA LEU A 343 -13.87 24.13 9.89
C LEU A 343 -13.36 24.42 8.46
N ALA A 344 -12.16 23.96 8.13
CA ALA A 344 -11.59 24.12 6.79
C ALA A 344 -12.43 23.44 5.69
N VAL A 345 -13.06 22.30 5.98
CA VAL A 345 -14.00 21.62 5.07
C VAL A 345 -15.24 22.49 4.85
N MET A 346 -15.83 23.04 5.93
CA MET A 346 -17.01 23.90 5.85
C MET A 346 -16.72 25.23 5.13
N GLU A 347 -15.48 25.70 5.20
CA GLU A 347 -14.98 26.86 4.43
C GLU A 347 -14.67 26.54 2.96
N SER A 348 -14.75 25.28 2.57
CA SER A 348 -14.32 24.80 1.25
C SER A 348 -12.84 25.11 0.93
N ASN A 349 -12.01 25.26 1.95
CA ASN A 349 -10.57 25.52 1.83
C ASN A 349 -9.78 24.20 1.79
N LEU A 350 -9.78 23.54 0.61
CA LEU A 350 -9.16 22.24 0.43
C LEU A 350 -7.65 22.20 0.76
N HIS A 351 -6.94 23.31 0.53
CA HIS A 351 -5.52 23.40 0.88
C HIS A 351 -5.32 23.27 2.40
N HIS A 352 -6.12 23.97 3.18
CA HIS A 352 -6.04 23.90 4.64
C HIS A 352 -6.51 22.53 5.16
N VAL A 353 -7.57 21.97 4.56
CA VAL A 353 -8.02 20.62 4.87
C VAL A 353 -6.87 19.61 4.72
N ILE A 354 -6.19 19.60 3.57
CA ILE A 354 -5.11 18.65 3.30
C ILE A 354 -3.95 18.83 4.29
N LYS A 355 -3.63 20.08 4.61
CA LYS A 355 -2.60 20.39 5.62
C LYS A 355 -2.96 19.82 7.00
N GLU A 356 -4.18 20.04 7.48
CA GLU A 356 -4.63 19.59 8.79
C GLU A 356 -4.70 18.05 8.88
N ILE A 357 -5.21 17.39 7.83
CA ILE A 357 -5.31 15.92 7.84
C ILE A 357 -3.95 15.22 7.80
N GLN A 358 -2.90 15.84 7.25
CA GLN A 358 -1.54 15.28 7.28
C GLN A 358 -0.97 15.16 8.70
N TYR A 359 -1.47 15.94 9.65
CA TYR A 359 -1.05 15.88 11.05
C TYR A 359 -1.83 14.86 11.91
N MET A 360 -2.81 14.14 11.35
CA MET A 360 -3.63 13.20 12.13
C MET A 360 -2.91 11.93 12.57
N GLY A 361 -1.67 11.71 12.15
CA GLY A 361 -0.84 10.61 12.67
C GLY A 361 -1.20 9.21 12.17
N ASP A 362 -1.87 9.13 11.02
CA ASP A 362 -2.29 7.89 10.35
C ASP A 362 -1.32 7.37 9.27
N ASN A 363 -0.11 7.90 9.25
CA ASN A 363 0.94 7.63 8.25
C ASN A 363 0.59 7.95 6.80
N GLY A 364 -0.27 8.93 6.61
CA GLY A 364 -0.65 9.42 5.31
C GLY A 364 -1.72 8.60 4.60
N TRP A 365 -2.32 7.61 5.26
CA TRP A 365 -3.42 6.85 4.68
C TRP A 365 -4.59 7.75 4.29
N PHE A 366 -5.05 8.58 5.22
CA PHE A 366 -6.19 9.47 5.02
C PHE A 366 -5.92 10.51 3.91
N ALA A 367 -4.80 11.23 4.04
CA ALA A 367 -4.44 12.25 3.08
C ALA A 367 -4.30 11.70 1.65
N THR A 368 -3.67 10.54 1.49
CA THR A 368 -3.44 9.92 0.19
C THR A 368 -4.75 9.52 -0.49
N HIS A 369 -5.62 8.77 0.21
CA HIS A 369 -6.84 8.27 -0.40
C HIS A 369 -7.89 9.35 -0.62
N LEU A 370 -7.97 10.32 0.29
CA LEU A 370 -8.87 11.45 0.14
C LEU A 370 -8.45 12.36 -1.02
N VAL A 371 -7.16 12.68 -1.13
CA VAL A 371 -6.65 13.53 -2.22
C VAL A 371 -6.79 12.82 -3.55
N ASP A 372 -6.57 11.51 -3.63
CA ASP A 372 -6.82 10.72 -4.85
C ASP A 372 -8.30 10.81 -5.27
N LEU A 373 -9.24 10.61 -4.34
CA LEU A 373 -10.67 10.74 -4.59
C LEU A 373 -11.05 12.15 -5.08
N LEU A 374 -10.58 13.19 -4.39
CA LEU A 374 -10.85 14.60 -4.74
C LEU A 374 -10.20 15.01 -6.08
N TYR A 375 -9.03 14.45 -6.39
CA TYR A 375 -8.36 14.66 -7.67
C TYR A 375 -9.18 14.08 -8.82
N VAL A 376 -9.66 12.85 -8.70
CA VAL A 376 -10.51 12.20 -9.73
C VAL A 376 -11.86 12.91 -9.84
N CYS A 377 -12.45 13.37 -8.73
CA CYS A 377 -13.65 14.23 -8.72
C CYS A 377 -13.43 15.61 -9.41
N GLY A 378 -12.19 15.99 -9.68
CA GLY A 378 -11.86 17.29 -10.27
C GLY A 378 -11.97 18.48 -9.29
N LYS A 379 -12.19 18.23 -7.99
CA LYS A 379 -12.33 19.29 -6.98
C LYS A 379 -10.99 19.98 -6.66
N LEU A 380 -9.88 19.29 -6.82
CA LEU A 380 -8.55 19.88 -6.60
C LEU A 380 -8.10 20.87 -7.69
N LYS A 381 -8.79 20.92 -8.83
CA LYS A 381 -8.48 21.89 -9.91
C LYS A 381 -8.55 23.36 -9.45
N ILE A 382 -9.27 23.63 -8.36
CA ILE A 382 -9.34 24.97 -7.73
C ILE A 382 -7.95 25.42 -7.23
N LEU A 383 -7.05 24.48 -6.94
CA LEU A 383 -5.68 24.78 -6.49
C LEU A 383 -4.73 25.12 -7.63
N ASP A 384 -5.12 24.84 -8.87
CA ASP A 384 -4.28 25.08 -10.05
C ASP A 384 -4.27 26.58 -10.40
N ARG A 385 -3.09 27.10 -10.73
CA ARG A 385 -2.88 28.46 -11.27
C ARG A 385 -2.37 28.33 -12.70
N ASP A 386 -2.50 29.39 -13.48
CA ASP A 386 -2.34 29.44 -14.95
C ASP A 386 -1.15 28.63 -15.53
N GLN A 387 -0.06 28.44 -14.78
CA GLN A 387 1.11 27.69 -15.27
C GLN A 387 1.53 26.54 -14.36
N ILE A 388 0.95 26.40 -13.16
CA ILE A 388 1.39 25.42 -12.15
C ILE A 388 0.23 24.51 -11.80
N LYS A 389 0.33 23.23 -12.20
CA LYS A 389 -0.62 22.18 -11.85
C LYS A 389 -0.36 21.66 -10.43
N VAL A 390 -0.68 22.47 -9.43
CA VAL A 390 -0.48 22.14 -8.00
C VAL A 390 -1.26 20.89 -7.62
N SER A 391 -2.48 20.73 -8.15
CA SER A 391 -3.33 19.57 -7.87
C SER A 391 -2.66 18.24 -8.26
N SER A 392 -2.04 18.19 -9.44
CA SER A 392 -1.35 16.98 -9.93
C SER A 392 -0.08 16.70 -9.14
N GLN A 393 0.72 17.71 -8.81
CA GLN A 393 1.94 17.55 -8.03
C GLN A 393 1.64 17.09 -6.60
N LEU A 394 0.63 17.67 -5.96
CA LEU A 394 0.19 17.28 -4.62
C LEU A 394 -0.31 15.84 -4.60
N HIS A 395 -1.17 15.48 -5.55
CA HIS A 395 -1.68 14.13 -5.70
C HIS A 395 -0.54 13.12 -5.86
N GLU A 396 0.39 13.38 -6.78
CA GLU A 396 1.53 12.49 -7.01
C GLU A 396 2.45 12.38 -5.80
N SER A 397 2.76 13.50 -5.12
CA SER A 397 3.65 13.49 -3.95
C SER A 397 3.09 12.65 -2.80
N LEU A 398 1.79 12.74 -2.52
CA LEU A 398 1.16 11.97 -1.44
C LEU A 398 1.11 10.48 -1.76
N ILE A 399 0.77 10.09 -2.99
CA ILE A 399 0.79 8.69 -3.41
C ILE A 399 2.22 8.14 -3.38
N LEU A 400 3.20 8.92 -3.81
CA LEU A 400 4.61 8.54 -3.80
C LEU A 400 5.11 8.31 -2.37
N GLU A 401 4.80 9.22 -1.45
CA GLU A 401 5.19 9.12 -0.04
C GLU A 401 4.57 7.90 0.63
N TYR A 402 3.26 7.72 0.45
CA TYR A 402 2.54 6.58 1.00
C TYR A 402 3.03 5.26 0.41
N GLY A 403 3.22 5.17 -0.92
CA GLY A 403 3.77 4.01 -1.59
C GLY A 403 5.18 3.67 -1.07
N ASN A 404 6.06 4.66 -0.91
CA ASN A 404 7.39 4.47 -0.32
C ASN A 404 7.33 3.90 1.10
N THR A 405 6.42 4.42 1.92
CA THR A 405 6.22 3.95 3.31
C THR A 405 5.79 2.48 3.34
N LEU A 406 4.85 2.08 2.49
CA LEU A 406 4.41 0.70 2.37
C LEU A 406 5.49 -0.23 1.81
N MET A 407 6.32 0.23 0.85
CA MET A 407 7.45 -0.55 0.30
C MET A 407 8.49 -0.92 1.37
N ALA A 408 8.64 -0.10 2.40
CA ALA A 408 9.55 -0.39 3.51
C ALA A 408 9.06 -1.55 4.39
N HIS A 409 7.77 -1.87 4.36
CA HIS A 409 7.20 -2.92 5.19
C HIS A 409 7.30 -4.30 4.53
N HIS A 410 7.69 -5.31 5.32
CA HIS A 410 7.98 -6.67 4.80
C HIS A 410 6.79 -7.39 4.15
N SER A 411 5.55 -7.09 4.54
CA SER A 411 4.34 -7.73 4.01
C SER A 411 3.48 -6.82 3.13
N LEU A 412 3.66 -5.49 3.18
CA LEU A 412 2.83 -4.53 2.44
C LEU A 412 3.52 -3.96 1.20
N TRP A 413 4.76 -4.38 0.91
CA TRP A 413 5.53 -3.88 -0.22
C TRP A 413 4.83 -4.05 -1.59
N GLN A 414 4.00 -5.09 -1.75
CA GLN A 414 3.24 -5.29 -2.99
C GLN A 414 2.16 -4.21 -3.17
N CYS A 415 1.48 -3.83 -2.08
CA CYS A 415 0.57 -2.69 -2.11
C CYS A 415 1.35 -1.40 -2.41
N GLY A 416 2.51 -1.19 -1.76
CA GLY A 416 3.38 -0.05 -2.05
C GLY A 416 3.77 0.04 -3.52
N ALA A 417 4.15 -1.08 -4.13
CA ALA A 417 4.46 -1.14 -5.55
C ALA A 417 3.27 -0.73 -6.42
N SER A 418 2.04 -1.17 -6.08
CA SER A 418 0.85 -0.80 -6.84
C SER A 418 0.54 0.71 -6.79
N TYR A 419 0.78 1.39 -5.66
CA TYR A 419 0.67 2.85 -5.57
C TYR A 419 1.73 3.54 -6.45
N LEU A 420 2.99 3.09 -6.39
CA LEU A 420 4.08 3.68 -7.18
C LEU A 420 3.88 3.54 -8.69
N ILE A 421 3.32 2.43 -9.16
CA ILE A 421 2.98 2.21 -10.57
C ILE A 421 2.01 3.28 -11.10
N HIS A 422 1.13 3.79 -10.24
CA HIS A 422 0.14 4.79 -10.62
C HIS A 422 0.62 6.24 -10.47
N CYS A 423 1.88 6.47 -10.08
CA CYS A 423 2.52 7.78 -10.10
C CYS A 423 3.15 8.05 -11.47
N PRO A 424 2.65 9.02 -12.26
CA PRO A 424 3.02 9.13 -13.68
C PRO A 424 4.46 9.63 -13.92
N ILE A 425 5.03 10.46 -13.04
CA ILE A 425 6.34 11.11 -13.29
C ILE A 425 7.47 10.39 -12.58
N GLN A 426 7.37 10.20 -11.26
CA GLN A 426 8.47 9.70 -10.44
C GLN A 426 8.28 8.25 -9.96
N GLY A 427 7.06 7.72 -10.06
CA GLY A 427 6.70 6.45 -9.44
C GLY A 427 7.52 5.27 -9.94
N LEU A 428 7.65 5.10 -11.26
CA LEU A 428 8.39 3.99 -11.86
C LEU A 428 9.89 4.05 -11.53
N ALA A 429 10.52 5.24 -11.60
CA ALA A 429 11.92 5.40 -11.22
C ALA A 429 12.17 5.09 -9.73
N ARG A 430 11.22 5.47 -8.87
CA ARG A 430 11.29 5.16 -7.45
C ARG A 430 11.08 3.68 -7.17
N LEU A 431 10.13 3.06 -7.86
CA LEU A 431 9.86 1.62 -7.79
C LEU A 431 11.10 0.81 -8.17
N GLU A 432 11.78 1.21 -9.23
CA GLU A 432 13.03 0.60 -9.70
C GLU A 432 14.09 0.52 -8.60
N ILE A 433 14.37 1.64 -7.94
CA ILE A 433 15.34 1.71 -6.84
C ILE A 433 14.91 0.83 -5.65
N LEU A 434 13.62 0.88 -5.30
CA LEU A 434 13.09 0.15 -4.16
C LEU A 434 13.04 -1.36 -4.39
N LEU A 435 12.69 -1.82 -5.60
CA LEU A 435 12.70 -3.25 -5.93
C LEU A 435 14.09 -3.88 -5.79
N GLN A 436 15.14 -3.14 -6.16
CA GLN A 436 16.53 -3.60 -5.98
C GLN A 436 16.93 -3.70 -4.51
N SER A 437 16.36 -2.86 -3.64
CA SER A 437 16.68 -2.81 -2.21
C SER A 437 15.89 -3.82 -1.36
N LEU A 438 14.87 -4.48 -1.93
CA LEU A 438 14.04 -5.44 -1.19
C LEU A 438 14.84 -6.68 -0.77
N PRO A 439 14.63 -7.18 0.47
CA PRO A 439 15.29 -8.40 0.94
C PRO A 439 14.78 -9.62 0.18
N MET A 440 15.69 -10.31 -0.51
CA MET A 440 15.44 -11.50 -1.33
C MET A 440 15.61 -12.77 -0.48
N GLY A 441 14.75 -12.93 0.55
CA GLY A 441 14.86 -14.03 1.53
C GLY A 441 14.32 -15.37 1.04
N SER A 442 13.25 -15.37 0.23
CA SER A 442 12.62 -16.58 -0.31
C SER A 442 12.46 -16.50 -1.81
N GLU A 443 12.50 -17.64 -2.48
CA GLU A 443 12.35 -17.75 -3.94
C GLU A 443 10.97 -17.26 -4.41
N ALA A 444 9.92 -17.56 -3.65
CA ALA A 444 8.57 -17.06 -3.91
C ALA A 444 8.49 -15.52 -3.92
N ARG A 445 9.23 -14.87 -3.00
CA ARG A 445 9.30 -13.40 -2.97
C ARG A 445 10.07 -12.84 -4.18
N VAL A 446 11.16 -13.50 -4.55
CA VAL A 446 11.95 -13.10 -5.73
C VAL A 446 11.10 -13.20 -6.99
N ASN A 447 10.34 -14.28 -7.18
CA ASN A 447 9.46 -14.43 -8.34
C ASN A 447 8.41 -13.32 -8.41
N LYS A 448 7.78 -12.95 -7.29
CA LYS A 448 6.83 -11.81 -7.24
C LYS A 448 7.49 -10.48 -7.60
N ILE A 449 8.73 -10.25 -7.17
CA ILE A 449 9.49 -9.04 -7.55
C ILE A 449 9.76 -9.04 -9.05
N LEU A 450 10.16 -10.18 -9.61
CA LEU A 450 10.41 -10.35 -11.04
C LEU A 450 9.14 -10.15 -11.87
N ASP A 451 7.99 -10.63 -11.41
CA ASP A 451 6.71 -10.45 -12.09
C ASP A 451 6.35 -8.95 -12.16
N ILE A 452 6.46 -8.23 -11.04
CA ILE A 452 6.23 -6.78 -11.03
C ILE A 452 7.22 -6.04 -11.95
N ALA A 453 8.49 -6.44 -11.96
CA ALA A 453 9.50 -5.83 -12.82
C ALA A 453 9.22 -6.07 -14.32
N ARG A 454 8.78 -7.28 -14.68
CA ARG A 454 8.40 -7.63 -16.07
C ARG A 454 7.16 -6.89 -16.54
N ASP A 455 6.12 -6.84 -15.70
CA ASP A 455 4.86 -6.14 -16.00
C ASP A 455 5.11 -4.66 -16.29
N ASN A 456 6.13 -4.08 -15.66
CA ASN A 456 6.52 -2.68 -15.85
C ASN A 456 7.71 -2.49 -16.81
N LYS A 457 8.11 -3.53 -17.59
CA LYS A 457 9.17 -3.47 -18.62
C LYS A 457 10.54 -3.05 -18.08
N MET A 458 10.87 -3.47 -16.86
CA MET A 458 12.16 -3.18 -16.20
C MET A 458 13.16 -4.33 -16.40
N ASP A 459 13.50 -4.66 -17.66
CA ASP A 459 14.30 -5.83 -18.03
C ASP A 459 15.69 -5.84 -17.37
N HIS A 460 16.31 -4.67 -17.20
CA HIS A 460 17.60 -4.55 -16.53
C HIS A 460 17.56 -4.96 -15.05
N ILE A 461 16.44 -4.72 -14.35
CA ILE A 461 16.22 -5.19 -12.97
C ILE A 461 16.06 -6.70 -12.96
N VAL A 462 15.25 -7.23 -13.88
CA VAL A 462 15.05 -8.68 -14.02
C VAL A 462 16.39 -9.38 -14.19
N THR A 463 17.23 -8.88 -15.10
CA THR A 463 18.57 -9.41 -15.36
C THR A 463 19.45 -9.32 -14.11
N SER A 464 19.46 -8.16 -13.42
CA SER A 464 20.27 -7.94 -12.22
C SER A 464 19.87 -8.87 -11.07
N ILE A 465 18.57 -9.00 -10.80
CA ILE A 465 18.06 -9.88 -9.74
C ILE A 465 18.37 -11.35 -10.05
N CYS A 466 18.16 -11.78 -11.29
CA CYS A 466 18.46 -13.15 -11.71
C CYS A 466 19.96 -13.45 -11.57
N LYS A 467 20.85 -12.52 -11.93
CA LYS A 467 22.30 -12.67 -11.71
C LYS A 467 22.66 -12.79 -10.23
N ILE A 468 22.06 -11.94 -9.36
CA ILE A 468 22.31 -12.01 -7.92
C ILE A 468 21.88 -13.37 -7.37
N GLN A 469 20.69 -13.88 -7.76
CA GLN A 469 20.21 -15.19 -7.32
C GLN A 469 21.06 -16.34 -7.86
N GLY A 470 21.52 -16.23 -9.12
CA GLY A 470 22.43 -17.19 -9.71
C GLY A 470 23.77 -17.25 -8.96
N LEU A 471 24.39 -16.09 -8.67
CA LEU A 471 25.62 -16.02 -7.88
C LEU A 471 25.44 -16.53 -6.45
N LYS A 472 24.29 -16.25 -5.82
CA LYS A 472 23.96 -16.78 -4.49
C LYS A 472 23.86 -18.31 -4.52
N SER A 473 23.21 -18.87 -5.53
CA SER A 473 23.07 -20.32 -5.74
C SER A 473 24.43 -20.98 -5.98
N MET A 474 25.32 -20.34 -6.74
CA MET A 474 26.69 -20.80 -6.95
C MET A 474 27.50 -20.84 -5.64
N ARG A 475 27.44 -19.80 -4.82
CA ARG A 475 28.10 -19.77 -3.50
C ARG A 475 27.62 -20.88 -2.58
N GLN A 476 26.38 -21.33 -2.75
CA GLN A 476 25.77 -22.44 -2.01
C GLN A 476 26.12 -23.82 -2.63
N GLY A 477 26.89 -23.86 -3.70
CA GLY A 477 27.24 -25.09 -4.42
C GLY A 477 26.11 -25.67 -5.28
N ARG A 478 25.00 -24.95 -5.50
CA ARG A 478 23.84 -25.39 -6.26
C ARG A 478 23.93 -24.93 -7.72
N LEU A 479 24.79 -25.57 -8.50
CA LEU A 479 25.03 -25.17 -9.91
C LEU A 479 23.79 -25.27 -10.79
N GLY A 480 22.94 -26.29 -10.63
CA GLY A 480 21.71 -26.42 -11.40
C GLY A 480 20.74 -25.23 -11.21
N ASN A 481 20.54 -24.82 -9.96
CA ASN A 481 19.74 -23.61 -9.68
C ASN A 481 20.39 -22.35 -10.23
N ALA A 482 21.72 -22.25 -10.18
CA ALA A 482 22.45 -21.13 -10.76
C ALA A 482 22.24 -21.03 -12.28
N LEU A 483 22.27 -22.16 -12.97
CA LEU A 483 22.01 -22.22 -14.41
C LEU A 483 20.57 -21.82 -14.73
N ALA A 484 19.58 -22.31 -13.98
CA ALA A 484 18.18 -21.92 -14.16
C ALA A 484 17.97 -20.40 -14.01
N TRP A 485 18.65 -19.77 -13.06
CA TRP A 485 18.62 -18.31 -12.89
C TRP A 485 19.36 -17.57 -14.02
N ALA A 486 20.46 -18.11 -14.52
CA ALA A 486 21.20 -17.53 -15.63
C ALA A 486 20.37 -17.56 -16.94
N LEU A 487 19.67 -18.65 -17.20
CA LEU A 487 18.75 -18.77 -18.33
C LEU A 487 17.60 -17.76 -18.24
N LYS A 488 17.03 -17.56 -17.05
CA LYS A 488 16.02 -16.51 -16.79
C LYS A 488 16.59 -15.09 -17.01
N ALA A 489 17.88 -14.88 -16.77
CA ALA A 489 18.55 -13.59 -16.97
C ALA A 489 18.81 -13.28 -18.45
N GLN A 490 18.78 -14.28 -19.34
CA GLN A 490 19.09 -14.19 -20.78
C GLN A 490 20.46 -13.52 -21.08
N ASP A 491 21.42 -13.66 -20.18
CA ASP A 491 22.77 -13.09 -20.32
C ASP A 491 23.75 -14.19 -20.76
N SER A 492 24.16 -14.17 -22.01
CA SER A 492 25.05 -15.17 -22.62
C SER A 492 26.42 -15.25 -21.88
N GLY A 493 26.94 -14.13 -21.42
CA GLY A 493 28.20 -14.10 -20.67
C GLY A 493 28.10 -14.78 -19.30
N PHE A 494 27.01 -14.56 -18.60
CA PHE A 494 26.76 -15.21 -17.31
C PHE A 494 26.47 -16.70 -17.46
N ILE A 495 25.71 -17.09 -18.51
CA ILE A 495 25.47 -18.50 -18.87
C ILE A 495 26.79 -19.20 -19.19
N THR A 496 27.65 -18.57 -20.00
CA THR A 496 28.97 -19.09 -20.34
C THR A 496 29.81 -19.33 -19.08
N TYR A 497 29.83 -18.38 -18.17
CA TYR A 497 30.57 -18.51 -16.92
C TYR A 497 30.10 -19.70 -16.07
N ILE A 498 28.78 -19.91 -15.95
CA ILE A 498 28.23 -21.04 -15.18
C ILE A 498 28.51 -22.36 -15.89
N ALA A 499 28.36 -22.43 -17.20
CA ALA A 499 28.69 -23.62 -17.99
C ALA A 499 30.16 -24.02 -17.81
N ASP A 500 31.07 -23.04 -17.79
CA ASP A 500 32.49 -23.28 -17.48
C ASP A 500 32.71 -23.83 -16.05
N GLN A 501 31.89 -23.45 -15.06
CA GLN A 501 31.99 -24.03 -13.72
C GLN A 501 31.54 -25.52 -13.69
N PHE A 502 30.52 -25.89 -14.48
CA PHE A 502 30.15 -27.31 -14.64
C PHE A 502 31.29 -28.11 -15.25
N LEU A 503 31.89 -27.61 -16.32
CA LEU A 503 33.00 -28.28 -16.99
C LEU A 503 34.25 -28.40 -16.10
N LYS A 504 34.60 -27.38 -15.35
CA LYS A 504 35.70 -27.42 -14.40
C LYS A 504 35.46 -28.44 -13.28
N ARG A 505 34.23 -28.47 -12.76
CA ARG A 505 33.88 -29.42 -11.71
C ARG A 505 33.91 -30.86 -12.24
N TYR A 506 33.46 -31.10 -13.46
CA TYR A 506 33.61 -32.37 -14.13
C TYR A 506 35.07 -32.76 -14.29
N ALA A 507 35.94 -31.81 -14.69
CA ALA A 507 37.36 -32.05 -14.84
C ALA A 507 38.06 -32.46 -13.52
N GLU A 508 37.55 -31.98 -12.36
CA GLU A 508 38.07 -32.27 -11.04
C GLU A 508 37.54 -33.59 -10.45
N HIS A 509 36.27 -33.89 -10.65
CA HIS A 509 35.58 -34.99 -9.97
C HIS A 509 35.18 -36.16 -10.87
N GLY A 510 35.16 -35.98 -12.20
CA GLY A 510 34.77 -36.99 -13.18
C GLY A 510 33.27 -37.27 -13.27
N GLU A 511 32.44 -36.52 -12.55
CA GLU A 511 30.99 -36.69 -12.55
C GLU A 511 30.27 -35.38 -12.96
N LEU A 512 29.22 -35.52 -13.79
CA LEU A 512 28.38 -34.41 -14.20
C LEU A 512 27.28 -34.15 -13.14
N ASP A 513 27.38 -33.01 -12.47
CA ASP A 513 26.34 -32.57 -11.54
C ASP A 513 25.05 -32.22 -12.31
N CYS A 514 23.91 -32.49 -11.71
CA CYS A 514 22.57 -32.11 -12.25
C CYS A 514 22.32 -32.63 -13.66
N ARG A 515 22.66 -33.87 -13.94
CA ARG A 515 22.56 -34.52 -15.25
C ARG A 515 21.16 -34.38 -15.85
N ASP A 516 20.09 -34.65 -15.07
CA ASP A 516 18.69 -34.53 -15.52
C ASP A 516 18.34 -33.12 -16.05
N LEU A 517 18.91 -32.09 -15.48
CA LEU A 517 18.70 -30.69 -15.92
C LEU A 517 19.43 -30.44 -17.25
N LEU A 518 20.66 -30.94 -17.40
CA LEU A 518 21.47 -30.77 -18.59
C LEU A 518 20.90 -31.55 -19.79
N GLU A 519 20.35 -32.73 -19.58
CA GLU A 519 19.66 -33.53 -20.57
C GLU A 519 18.38 -32.89 -21.11
N ASN A 520 17.69 -32.10 -20.26
CA ASN A 520 16.42 -31.44 -20.58
C ASN A 520 16.58 -29.97 -21.01
N LEU A 521 17.77 -29.51 -21.36
CA LEU A 521 17.99 -28.10 -21.74
C LEU A 521 17.28 -27.71 -23.06
N GLY A 522 17.10 -28.63 -23.97
CA GLY A 522 16.44 -28.39 -25.27
C GLY A 522 17.01 -27.17 -26.01
N PHE A 523 16.15 -26.28 -26.47
CA PHE A 523 16.57 -25.06 -27.19
C PHE A 523 17.36 -24.06 -26.32
N CYS A 524 17.29 -24.17 -24.98
CA CYS A 524 18.04 -23.29 -24.09
C CYS A 524 19.56 -23.45 -24.25
N MET A 525 20.04 -24.57 -24.79
CA MET A 525 21.46 -24.77 -25.09
C MET A 525 22.03 -23.68 -26.02
N MET A 526 21.22 -23.17 -26.96
CA MET A 526 21.63 -22.14 -27.93
C MET A 526 21.91 -20.77 -27.28
N ALA A 527 21.65 -20.58 -25.98
CA ALA A 527 21.89 -19.32 -25.28
C ALA A 527 23.38 -18.95 -25.17
N SER A 528 24.30 -19.92 -25.24
CA SER A 528 25.76 -19.67 -25.36
C SER A 528 26.47 -20.87 -25.93
N ASP A 529 27.56 -20.63 -26.68
CA ASP A 529 28.42 -21.67 -27.28
C ASP A 529 28.91 -22.67 -26.22
N ARG A 530 29.25 -22.18 -25.05
CA ARG A 530 29.75 -23.00 -23.95
C ARG A 530 28.66 -23.90 -23.36
N LEU A 531 27.41 -23.40 -23.29
CA LEU A 531 26.27 -24.21 -22.84
C LEU A 531 25.90 -25.26 -23.92
N THR A 532 25.99 -24.89 -25.20
CA THR A 532 25.80 -25.82 -26.31
C THR A 532 26.78 -26.97 -26.22
N PHE A 533 28.07 -26.65 -25.98
CA PHE A 533 29.09 -27.66 -25.77
C PHE A 533 28.78 -28.57 -24.59
N LEU A 534 28.44 -28.02 -23.45
CA LEU A 534 28.09 -28.78 -22.22
C LEU A 534 26.89 -29.70 -22.45
N GLY A 535 25.81 -29.19 -23.08
CA GLY A 535 24.63 -29.99 -23.39
C GLY A 535 24.93 -31.15 -24.35
N LYS A 536 25.67 -30.89 -25.42
CA LYS A 536 26.10 -31.92 -26.37
C LYS A 536 27.08 -32.92 -25.75
N TYR A 537 27.93 -32.48 -24.88
CA TYR A 537 28.82 -33.38 -24.14
C TYR A 537 28.03 -34.28 -23.16
N CYS A 538 26.99 -33.80 -22.55
CA CYS A 538 26.06 -34.58 -21.73
C CYS A 538 25.30 -35.62 -22.57
N GLU A 539 24.82 -35.23 -23.76
CA GLU A 539 24.17 -36.12 -24.73
C GLU A 539 25.12 -37.24 -25.18
N PHE A 540 26.42 -36.92 -25.41
CA PHE A 540 27.46 -37.92 -25.70
C PHE A 540 27.55 -38.98 -24.59
N HIS A 541 27.61 -38.58 -23.33
CA HIS A 541 27.65 -39.52 -22.19
C HIS A 541 26.38 -40.37 -22.08
N GLN A 542 25.24 -39.81 -22.43
CA GLN A 542 23.96 -40.53 -22.44
C GLN A 542 23.96 -41.61 -23.51
N MET A 543 24.33 -41.27 -24.76
CA MET A 543 24.42 -42.23 -25.87
C MET A 543 25.43 -43.34 -25.58
N TYR A 544 26.59 -42.96 -25.04
CA TYR A 544 27.62 -43.94 -24.63
C TYR A 544 27.11 -44.90 -23.54
N GLY A 545 26.34 -44.40 -22.58
CA GLY A 545 25.74 -45.22 -21.51
C GLY A 545 24.64 -46.17 -21.98
N ILE A 546 23.90 -45.81 -23.02
CA ILE A 546 22.85 -46.66 -23.64
C ILE A 546 23.47 -47.72 -24.57
N GLY A 547 24.72 -47.52 -25.01
CA GLY A 547 25.41 -48.43 -25.90
C GLY A 547 25.33 -48.07 -27.38
N GLU A 548 24.84 -46.88 -27.71
CA GLU A 548 24.79 -46.34 -29.09
C GLU A 548 26.15 -45.71 -29.46
N PHE A 549 27.17 -46.58 -29.55
CA PHE A 549 28.57 -46.14 -29.72
C PHE A 549 28.85 -45.42 -31.04
N LYS A 550 28.14 -45.73 -32.12
CA LYS A 550 28.33 -45.07 -33.43
C LYS A 550 27.86 -43.62 -33.40
N GLU A 551 26.71 -43.40 -32.82
CA GLU A 551 26.12 -42.04 -32.67
C GLU A 551 26.92 -41.21 -31.67
N ALA A 552 27.33 -41.82 -30.56
CA ALA A 552 28.22 -41.19 -29.60
C ALA A 552 29.56 -40.77 -30.21
N ALA A 553 30.15 -41.63 -31.04
CA ALA A 553 31.42 -41.35 -31.75
C ALA A 553 31.28 -40.19 -32.74
N SER A 554 30.22 -40.20 -33.55
CA SER A 554 29.90 -39.10 -34.48
C SER A 554 29.72 -37.77 -33.78
N LEU A 555 29.01 -37.77 -32.62
CA LEU A 555 28.81 -36.58 -31.81
C LEU A 555 30.12 -36.08 -31.22
N LEU A 556 30.98 -36.98 -30.72
CA LEU A 556 32.29 -36.62 -30.16
C LEU A 556 33.20 -35.99 -31.22
N VAL A 557 33.26 -36.56 -32.43
CA VAL A 557 34.03 -36.00 -33.56
C VAL A 557 33.50 -34.60 -33.90
N SER A 558 32.19 -34.43 -33.95
CA SER A 558 31.58 -33.13 -34.23
C SER A 558 31.94 -32.07 -33.15
N LEU A 559 32.02 -32.46 -31.88
CA LEU A 559 32.43 -31.59 -30.81
C LEU A 559 33.90 -31.15 -30.93
N LEU A 560 34.78 -32.08 -31.36
CA LEU A 560 36.20 -31.78 -31.59
C LEU A 560 36.41 -30.86 -32.80
N VAL A 561 35.65 -31.05 -33.87
CA VAL A 561 35.75 -30.26 -35.12
C VAL A 561 35.12 -28.87 -34.96
N SER A 562 34.09 -28.72 -34.12
CA SER A 562 33.28 -27.49 -33.99
C SER A 562 33.99 -26.27 -33.38
N ASN A 563 35.21 -26.42 -32.84
CA ASN A 563 35.93 -25.41 -32.11
C ASN A 563 35.19 -24.81 -30.87
N LEU A 564 34.09 -25.40 -30.43
CA LEU A 564 33.34 -24.97 -29.23
C LEU A 564 34.00 -25.41 -27.93
N THR A 565 34.91 -26.41 -28.02
CA THR A 565 35.62 -27.02 -26.91
C THR A 565 36.58 -26.04 -26.25
N PRO A 566 36.48 -25.78 -24.91
CA PRO A 566 37.46 -24.96 -24.23
C PRO A 566 38.84 -25.61 -24.18
N LYS A 567 39.90 -24.83 -24.34
CA LYS A 567 41.27 -25.33 -24.37
C LYS A 567 41.62 -26.23 -23.18
N TYR A 568 41.19 -25.89 -21.97
CA TYR A 568 41.47 -26.69 -20.78
C TYR A 568 40.73 -28.05 -20.78
N PHE A 569 39.69 -28.25 -21.57
CA PHE A 569 38.87 -29.45 -21.60
C PHE A 569 39.29 -30.45 -22.66
N TRP A 570 40.14 -30.03 -23.61
CA TRP A 570 40.61 -30.87 -24.70
C TRP A 570 41.22 -32.20 -24.23
N SER A 571 41.99 -32.22 -23.15
CA SER A 571 42.62 -33.42 -22.64
C SER A 571 41.60 -34.48 -22.17
N ILE A 572 40.46 -34.04 -21.66
CA ILE A 572 39.41 -34.92 -21.16
C ILE A 572 38.65 -35.49 -22.34
N LEU A 573 38.28 -34.63 -23.30
CA LEU A 573 37.57 -35.07 -24.51
C LEU A 573 38.37 -36.07 -25.36
N LEU A 574 39.70 -35.86 -25.49
CA LEU A 574 40.59 -36.81 -26.13
C LEU A 574 40.70 -38.14 -25.34
N SER A 575 40.69 -38.09 -24.00
CA SER A 575 40.70 -39.30 -23.19
C SER A 575 39.41 -40.10 -23.34
N ASP A 576 38.27 -39.45 -23.47
CA ASP A 576 36.96 -40.09 -23.68
C ASP A 576 36.79 -40.71 -25.07
N ALA A 577 37.57 -40.24 -26.07
CA ALA A 577 37.60 -40.81 -27.38
C ALA A 577 38.39 -42.13 -27.47
N ILE A 578 39.36 -42.38 -26.57
CA ILE A 578 40.23 -43.56 -26.60
C ILE A 578 39.44 -44.88 -26.52
N PRO A 579 38.46 -45.06 -25.63
CA PRO A 579 37.67 -46.29 -25.55
C PRO A 579 36.90 -46.60 -26.85
N LEU A 580 36.41 -45.55 -27.53
CA LEU A 580 35.72 -45.69 -28.83
C LEU A 580 36.68 -46.07 -29.97
N LEU A 581 37.90 -45.56 -29.97
CA LEU A 581 38.95 -45.89 -30.93
C LEU A 581 39.50 -47.30 -30.75
N GLU A 582 39.58 -47.81 -29.51
CA GLU A 582 40.10 -49.14 -29.18
C GLU A 582 39.01 -50.21 -29.05
N ALA A 583 37.76 -49.91 -29.38
CA ALA A 583 36.66 -50.84 -29.37
C ALA A 583 36.93 -52.03 -30.32
N LYS A 584 36.32 -53.20 -30.00
CA LYS A 584 36.49 -54.42 -30.86
C LYS A 584 36.02 -54.21 -32.27
N ASP A 585 34.84 -53.59 -32.43
CA ASP A 585 34.27 -53.22 -33.70
C ASP A 585 34.77 -51.84 -34.11
N VAL A 586 34.94 -51.65 -35.44
CA VAL A 586 35.34 -50.32 -35.96
C VAL A 586 34.13 -49.41 -35.92
N ILE A 587 34.16 -48.43 -35.04
CA ILE A 587 33.08 -47.49 -34.78
C ILE A 587 33.27 -46.23 -35.64
N LEU A 588 34.52 -45.71 -35.72
CA LEU A 588 34.88 -44.49 -36.40
C LEU A 588 35.35 -44.79 -37.84
N SER A 589 34.85 -44.02 -38.81
CA SER A 589 35.25 -44.12 -40.19
C SER A 589 36.68 -43.62 -40.44
N SER A 590 37.27 -43.91 -41.59
CA SER A 590 38.58 -43.38 -42.03
C SER A 590 38.55 -41.82 -42.04
N SER A 591 37.44 -41.25 -42.57
CA SER A 591 37.29 -39.78 -42.64
C SER A 591 37.26 -39.13 -41.25
N ASP A 592 36.59 -39.76 -40.28
CA ASP A 592 36.54 -39.27 -38.89
C ASP A 592 37.92 -39.30 -38.24
N CYS A 593 38.70 -40.37 -38.50
CA CYS A 593 40.07 -40.49 -38.02
C CYS A 593 41.00 -39.39 -38.57
N PHE A 594 40.86 -39.04 -39.88
CA PHE A 594 41.62 -37.94 -40.47
C PHE A 594 41.25 -36.59 -39.87
N GLU A 595 39.95 -36.32 -39.63
CA GLU A 595 39.52 -35.09 -38.96
C GLU A 595 40.06 -35.01 -37.53
N LEU A 596 40.06 -36.10 -36.78
CA LEU A 596 40.64 -36.16 -35.43
C LEU A 596 42.15 -35.87 -35.45
N LEU A 597 42.91 -36.43 -36.42
CA LEU A 597 44.35 -36.14 -36.57
C LEU A 597 44.58 -34.64 -36.85
N ARG A 598 43.80 -34.08 -37.78
CA ARG A 598 43.88 -32.66 -38.12
C ARG A 598 43.58 -31.75 -36.92
N CYS A 599 42.59 -32.09 -36.08
CA CYS A 599 42.27 -31.37 -34.87
C CYS A 599 43.43 -31.43 -33.86
N VAL A 600 44.03 -32.58 -33.68
CA VAL A 600 45.20 -32.74 -32.78
C VAL A 600 46.43 -31.97 -33.26
N GLU A 601 46.69 -31.94 -34.58
CA GLU A 601 47.79 -31.14 -35.14
C GLU A 601 47.58 -29.64 -34.96
N ALA A 602 46.35 -29.15 -35.12
CA ALA A 602 45.99 -27.74 -34.96
C ALA A 602 46.11 -27.26 -33.51
N HIS A 603 45.99 -28.13 -32.52
CA HIS A 603 45.94 -27.79 -31.12
C HIS A 603 47.09 -28.37 -30.27
N GLY A 604 48.04 -29.07 -30.89
CA GLY A 604 49.07 -29.91 -30.26
C GLY A 604 50.25 -29.17 -29.57
N ASP A 605 50.30 -27.82 -29.62
CA ASP A 605 51.40 -27.05 -29.07
C ASP A 605 51.36 -26.81 -27.55
N ASP A 606 50.30 -27.25 -26.86
CA ASP A 606 50.20 -27.12 -25.42
C ASP A 606 50.94 -28.25 -24.69
N LEU A 607 52.17 -27.92 -24.22
CA LEU A 607 53.13 -28.80 -23.55
C LEU A 607 52.62 -29.67 -22.36
N LYS A 608 51.44 -29.40 -21.85
CA LYS A 608 50.86 -30.17 -20.74
C LYS A 608 50.24 -31.50 -21.12
N PHE A 609 50.10 -31.82 -22.40
CA PHE A 609 49.34 -32.95 -22.94
C PHE A 609 50.17 -33.96 -23.73
N GLN A 610 51.47 -33.79 -23.88
CA GLN A 610 52.28 -34.60 -24.81
C GLN A 610 52.12 -36.11 -24.60
N ASN A 611 52.15 -36.61 -23.39
CA ASN A 611 51.99 -38.05 -23.11
C ASN A 611 50.60 -38.61 -23.51
N LYS A 612 49.51 -37.83 -23.30
CA LYS A 612 48.17 -38.25 -23.68
C LYS A 612 47.93 -38.14 -25.19
N ILE A 613 48.54 -37.16 -25.83
CA ILE A 613 48.47 -36.97 -27.28
C ILE A 613 49.15 -38.12 -28.01
N GLU A 614 50.25 -38.66 -27.53
CA GLU A 614 50.92 -39.82 -28.14
C GLU A 614 50.09 -41.08 -28.03
N ILE A 615 49.44 -41.33 -26.87
CA ILE A 615 48.51 -42.46 -26.69
C ILE A 615 47.31 -42.32 -27.62
N PHE A 616 46.78 -41.12 -27.74
CA PHE A 616 45.65 -40.84 -28.61
C PHE A 616 46.03 -41.03 -30.11
N ARG A 617 47.17 -40.51 -30.58
CA ARG A 617 47.69 -40.72 -31.91
C ARG A 617 47.85 -42.19 -32.24
N LEU A 618 48.35 -42.98 -31.30
CA LEU A 618 48.49 -44.43 -31.46
C LEU A 618 47.12 -45.14 -31.61
N ALA A 619 46.17 -44.74 -30.78
CA ALA A 619 44.79 -45.28 -30.85
C ALA A 619 44.10 -44.93 -32.17
N VAL A 620 44.25 -43.66 -32.64
CA VAL A 620 43.72 -43.22 -33.94
C VAL A 620 44.40 -43.98 -35.10
N ALA A 621 45.72 -44.16 -35.09
CA ALA A 621 46.43 -44.89 -36.12
C ALA A 621 46.00 -46.38 -36.21
N ARG A 622 45.76 -47.02 -35.05
CA ARG A 622 45.24 -48.38 -34.99
C ARG A 622 43.80 -48.49 -35.54
N ASN A 623 42.93 -47.55 -35.15
CA ASN A 623 41.56 -47.53 -35.68
C ASN A 623 41.54 -47.24 -37.18
N LEU A 624 42.34 -46.27 -37.68
CA LEU A 624 42.43 -45.91 -39.05
C LEU A 624 42.89 -47.12 -39.94
N ALA A 625 43.91 -47.87 -39.47
CA ALA A 625 44.35 -49.08 -40.15
C ALA A 625 43.23 -50.11 -40.27
N ARG A 626 42.43 -50.33 -39.23
CA ARG A 626 41.27 -51.23 -39.22
C ARG A 626 40.12 -50.69 -40.10
N ALA A 627 39.84 -49.41 -40.09
CA ALA A 627 38.79 -48.78 -40.87
C ALA A 627 39.11 -48.86 -42.35
N LEU A 628 40.33 -48.51 -42.78
CA LEU A 628 40.78 -48.61 -44.16
C LEU A 628 40.74 -50.08 -44.73
N SER A 629 41.08 -51.04 -43.86
CA SER A 629 40.99 -52.47 -44.24
C SER A 629 39.55 -52.93 -44.48
N LEU A 630 38.60 -52.46 -43.66
CA LEU A 630 37.17 -52.77 -43.82
C LEU A 630 36.54 -52.04 -44.99
N GLU A 631 36.83 -50.76 -45.21
CA GLU A 631 36.35 -49.94 -46.32
C GLU A 631 36.91 -50.45 -47.66
N GLY A 632 38.18 -50.87 -47.70
CA GLY A 632 38.78 -51.49 -48.88
C GLY A 632 38.10 -52.79 -49.25
N CYS A 633 37.73 -53.63 -48.36
CA CYS A 633 36.97 -54.84 -48.58
C CYS A 633 35.51 -54.58 -49.08
N GLN A 634 34.91 -53.44 -48.78
CA GLN A 634 33.54 -53.07 -49.25
C GLN A 634 33.54 -52.50 -50.68
N VAL A 635 34.67 -52.02 -51.20
CA VAL A 635 34.80 -51.49 -52.57
C VAL A 635 35.04 -52.58 -53.58
N GLU A 636 35.41 -53.82 -53.16
CA GLU A 636 35.62 -54.99 -54.05
C GLU A 636 34.36 -55.87 -54.22
N HIS A 637 33.24 -55.50 -53.68
CA HIS A 637 31.92 -56.12 -53.87
C HIS A 637 30.92 -55.07 -54.41
#